data_9e0d02e71b4b384b6ad0c049663a07e7
#
_entry.id   9e0d02e71b4b384b6ad0c049663a07e7
#
_cell.length_a   1.000
_cell.length_b   1.000
_cell.length_c   1.000
_cell.angle_alpha   90.00
_cell.angle_beta   90.00
_cell.angle_gamma   90.00
#
_symmetry.space_group_name_H-M   'P 1'
#
loop_
_entity.id
_entity.type
_entity.pdbx_description
1 polymer ?
#
loop_
_entity_poly.entity_id
_entity_poly.type
_entity_poly.pdbx_seq_one_letter_code
_entity_poly.pdbx_strand_id
1 'polypeptide(L)'
;SDVCSSDLEELDVDWASVKIQAGMFDSVYGSQSAGGSTSTPTSYAPMRQMGATARAMLVEAAAQTWSVPASECTTASGAVLHAASGRKATYGSLVAKATTLTPPAAGSVTLKDPKDFKIVGKRLPGYQNADIVTGKALFGIDQKVPGMLYAVFEKCPVFGGKVVSANLDKIKTLPGVKQVFVIEGTTNLTGLMPGVAILADSTYAALSARKQLEVKWDEGPHAADSTAEFDKKAAAIGAKMEGGTSVRNEGDAAAAMAGAAKVVEAAYSYPFISHTNLEPQNTLAYVQGDRVEVWSPTQNPGAGTGLITSALGIPAANIKLHITRSGGGFGRRLSGDYMVEAAAISQKAGVPVKLQWSREDDLQHDHFRPGGHHFLKAGLDASGKIVAWQNHAVTYGTMAAGRGGGMSLQAGSGGALGAGQFPDAVVPNFHLMQTVMECNIPMGPWRAPGNCAFGYVLQGFVDELAVAAGKDPLQFRLDLLAAYPAPPAPGAAPAGGGRGGRSEEHTSELQSQSTISYAVFCLK
;
A
#
# COMPACT_ATOMS: atom_id res chain seq x y z
N SER A 1 13.27 3.25 3.27
CA SER A 1 14.50 4.05 3.34
C SER A 1 15.06 4.16 4.75
N ASP A 2 14.25 4.22 5.79
CA ASP A 2 14.74 4.38 7.16
C ASP A 2 15.00 3.05 7.88
N VAL A 3 14.72 1.94 7.22
CA VAL A 3 14.92 0.60 7.77
C VAL A 3 16.40 0.30 7.97
N CYS A 4 17.26 0.68 7.01
CA CYS A 4 18.70 0.50 7.10
C CYS A 4 19.37 1.34 8.20
N SER A 5 18.71 2.39 8.72
CA SER A 5 19.28 3.18 9.81
C SER A 5 19.36 2.37 11.11
N SER A 6 18.50 1.37 11.28
CA SER A 6 18.41 0.56 12.50
C SER A 6 19.56 -0.45 12.65
N ASP A 7 19.96 -1.13 11.57
CA ASP A 7 21.11 -2.04 11.57
C ASP A 7 22.43 -1.26 11.58
N LEU A 8 22.51 -0.16 10.83
CA LEU A 8 23.68 0.72 10.79
C LEU A 8 23.95 1.41 12.13
N GLU A 9 22.89 1.77 12.88
CA GLU A 9 23.02 2.27 14.24
C GLU A 9 23.72 1.23 15.14
N GLU A 10 23.24 0.00 15.12
CA GLU A 10 23.81 -1.07 15.94
C GLU A 10 25.21 -1.47 15.50
N LEU A 11 25.53 -1.35 14.20
CA LEU A 11 26.86 -1.62 13.66
C LEU A 11 27.90 -0.56 13.99
N ASP A 12 27.53 0.61 14.51
CA ASP A 12 28.47 1.71 14.75
C ASP A 12 29.25 2.17 13.52
N VAL A 13 28.62 2.18 12.35
CA VAL A 13 29.24 2.67 11.11
C VAL A 13 29.07 4.17 10.96
N ASP A 14 29.98 4.81 10.22
CA ASP A 14 29.79 6.20 9.80
C ASP A 14 28.78 6.25 8.65
N TRP A 15 27.69 6.99 8.83
CA TRP A 15 26.65 7.18 7.81
C TRP A 15 27.21 7.66 6.48
N ALA A 16 28.23 8.54 6.50
CA ALA A 16 28.84 9.06 5.29
C ALA A 16 29.56 7.99 4.43
N SER A 17 29.94 6.87 5.04
CA SER A 17 30.59 5.75 4.35
C SER A 17 29.62 4.73 3.75
N VAL A 18 28.34 4.84 4.06
CA VAL A 18 27.31 3.86 3.66
C VAL A 18 26.97 4.02 2.18
N LYS A 19 27.03 2.90 1.44
CA LYS A 19 26.58 2.81 0.06
C LYS A 19 25.30 1.98 0.01
N ILE A 20 24.21 2.56 -0.45
CA ILE A 20 22.92 1.90 -0.56
C ILE A 20 22.70 1.48 -2.00
N GLN A 21 22.41 0.21 -2.20
CA GLN A 21 22.07 -0.36 -3.50
C GLN A 21 20.71 -1.02 -3.42
N ALA A 22 19.82 -0.75 -4.41
CA ALA A 22 18.55 -1.44 -4.52
C ALA A 22 18.78 -2.93 -4.81
N GLY A 23 18.20 -3.79 -3.99
CA GLY A 23 18.20 -5.24 -4.23
C GLY A 23 17.17 -5.64 -5.29
N MET A 24 17.42 -6.75 -5.98
CA MET A 24 16.41 -7.43 -6.79
C MET A 24 15.37 -8.09 -5.88
N PHE A 25 14.22 -8.43 -6.47
CA PHE A 25 13.26 -9.28 -5.78
C PHE A 25 13.84 -10.69 -5.61
N ASP A 26 13.92 -11.14 -4.35
CA ASP A 26 14.35 -12.49 -4.00
C ASP A 26 13.64 -12.93 -2.72
N SER A 27 13.14 -14.15 -2.71
CA SER A 27 12.42 -14.74 -1.56
C SER A 27 13.25 -14.82 -0.30
N VAL A 28 14.58 -14.83 -0.39
CA VAL A 28 15.51 -14.79 0.76
C VAL A 28 15.30 -13.53 1.62
N TYR A 29 14.83 -12.42 1.02
CA TYR A 29 14.53 -11.18 1.73
C TYR A 29 13.07 -11.08 2.19
N GLY A 30 12.28 -12.14 2.09
CA GLY A 30 10.86 -12.15 2.40
C GLY A 30 10.01 -11.47 1.32
N SER A 31 8.90 -10.85 1.72
CA SER A 31 7.94 -10.28 0.75
C SER A 31 8.44 -9.05 0.00
N GLN A 32 9.40 -8.32 0.55
CA GLN A 32 9.85 -7.00 0.07
C GLN A 32 8.71 -6.03 -0.26
N SER A 33 7.56 -6.21 0.38
CA SER A 33 6.36 -5.42 0.16
C SER A 33 6.37 -4.13 0.98
N ALA A 34 5.91 -3.03 0.39
CA ALA A 34 5.84 -1.71 1.03
C ALA A 34 4.39 -1.19 1.02
N GLY A 35 3.66 -1.42 2.11
CA GLY A 35 2.28 -0.99 2.27
C GLY A 35 1.84 -1.01 3.73
N GLY A 36 0.67 -0.46 4.05
CA GLY A 36 0.07 -0.48 5.38
C GLY A 36 0.89 0.20 6.47
N SER A 37 1.86 1.05 6.14
CA SER A 37 2.81 1.67 7.08
C SER A 37 3.60 0.67 7.93
N THR A 38 3.73 -0.58 7.47
CA THR A 38 4.33 -1.68 8.25
C THR A 38 5.85 -1.75 8.15
N SER A 39 6.48 -1.13 7.16
CA SER A 39 7.92 -1.29 6.91
C SER A 39 8.78 -0.98 8.14
N THR A 40 8.59 0.17 8.78
CA THR A 40 9.35 0.52 10.00
C THR A 40 8.97 -0.34 11.20
N PRO A 41 7.69 -0.50 11.58
CA PRO A 41 7.32 -1.32 12.73
C PRO A 41 7.79 -2.78 12.64
N THR A 42 7.71 -3.40 11.46
CA THR A 42 8.09 -4.81 11.30
C THR A 42 9.59 -5.03 11.14
N SER A 43 10.35 -4.02 10.71
CA SER A 43 11.78 -4.14 10.44
C SER A 43 12.67 -3.57 11.55
N TYR A 44 12.17 -2.65 12.37
CA TYR A 44 12.98 -1.94 13.36
C TYR A 44 13.72 -2.88 14.33
N ALA A 45 13.00 -3.75 15.01
CA ALA A 45 13.62 -4.66 15.96
C ALA A 45 14.48 -5.75 15.27
N PRO A 46 14.02 -6.43 14.19
CA PRO A 46 14.85 -7.39 13.46
C PRO A 46 16.14 -6.78 12.90
N MET A 47 16.10 -5.58 12.33
CA MET A 47 17.28 -4.93 11.79
C MET A 47 18.27 -4.54 12.89
N ARG A 48 17.79 -4.00 14.01
CA ARG A 48 18.65 -3.75 15.18
C ARG A 48 19.34 -5.04 15.64
N GLN A 49 18.57 -6.12 15.77
CA GLN A 49 19.11 -7.42 16.18
C GLN A 49 20.19 -7.92 15.21
N MET A 50 19.97 -7.77 13.90
CA MET A 50 20.92 -8.15 12.85
C MET A 50 22.21 -7.32 12.95
N GLY A 51 22.10 -5.98 13.06
CA GLY A 51 23.26 -5.09 13.21
C GLY A 51 24.07 -5.37 14.47
N ALA A 52 23.39 -5.58 15.61
CA ALA A 52 24.03 -5.92 16.87
C ALA A 52 24.73 -7.29 16.82
N THR A 53 24.13 -8.28 16.17
CA THR A 53 24.74 -9.61 15.98
C THR A 53 26.00 -9.49 15.12
N ALA A 54 25.94 -8.78 14.02
CA ALA A 54 27.11 -8.56 13.16
C ALA A 54 28.23 -7.81 13.89
N ARG A 55 27.91 -6.78 14.68
CA ARG A 55 28.87 -6.08 15.55
C ARG A 55 29.51 -7.05 16.55
N ALA A 56 28.75 -7.88 17.23
CA ALA A 56 29.27 -8.85 18.20
C ALA A 56 30.25 -9.83 17.54
N MET A 57 29.92 -10.34 16.35
CA MET A 57 30.84 -11.23 15.61
C MET A 57 32.14 -10.55 15.20
N LEU A 58 32.09 -9.25 14.79
CA LEU A 58 33.28 -8.47 14.45
C LEU A 58 34.15 -8.18 15.67
N VAL A 59 33.52 -7.87 16.80
CA VAL A 59 34.24 -7.71 18.09
C VAL A 59 34.91 -9.01 18.50
N GLU A 60 34.21 -10.13 18.42
CA GLU A 60 34.80 -11.46 18.76
C GLU A 60 35.93 -11.81 17.79
N ALA A 61 35.82 -11.52 16.50
CA ALA A 61 36.89 -11.75 15.54
C ALA A 61 38.16 -10.94 15.87
N ALA A 62 38.00 -9.68 16.28
CA ALA A 62 39.09 -8.84 16.73
C ALA A 62 39.73 -9.35 18.04
N ALA A 63 38.90 -9.70 19.03
CA ALA A 63 39.32 -10.20 20.32
C ALA A 63 40.15 -11.48 20.17
N GLN A 64 39.71 -12.44 19.37
CA GLN A 64 40.47 -13.65 19.05
C GLN A 64 41.77 -13.36 18.31
N THR A 65 41.75 -12.42 17.34
CA THR A 65 42.94 -12.04 16.58
C THR A 65 43.99 -11.36 17.47
N TRP A 66 43.56 -10.63 18.48
CA TRP A 66 44.45 -9.92 19.39
C TRP A 66 44.77 -10.67 20.68
N SER A 67 44.11 -11.82 20.92
CA SER A 67 44.20 -12.60 22.16
C SER A 67 43.84 -11.76 23.39
N VAL A 68 42.72 -11.02 23.31
CA VAL A 68 42.19 -10.19 24.41
C VAL A 68 40.72 -10.53 24.65
N PRO A 69 40.15 -10.22 25.82
CA PRO A 69 38.73 -10.42 26.09
C PRO A 69 37.87 -9.53 25.18
N ALA A 70 36.78 -10.07 24.63
CA ALA A 70 35.85 -9.29 23.81
C ALA A 70 35.22 -8.09 24.57
N SER A 71 35.07 -8.21 25.89
CA SER A 71 34.57 -7.16 26.79
C SER A 71 35.49 -5.92 26.88
N GLU A 72 36.75 -6.02 26.51
CA GLU A 72 37.71 -4.92 26.47
C GLU A 72 37.69 -4.20 25.09
N CYS A 73 36.99 -4.78 24.13
CA CYS A 73 36.85 -4.22 22.79
C CYS A 73 35.61 -3.32 22.67
N THR A 74 35.78 -2.19 22.03
CA THR A 74 34.70 -1.24 21.71
C THR A 74 34.60 -1.03 20.21
N THR A 75 33.51 -0.38 19.75
CA THR A 75 33.34 -0.08 18.33
C THR A 75 33.13 1.40 18.09
N ALA A 76 33.67 1.92 16.97
CA ALA A 76 33.42 3.28 16.50
C ALA A 76 33.68 3.39 14.99
N SER A 77 32.80 4.06 14.27
CA SER A 77 32.99 4.42 12.85
C SER A 77 33.46 3.27 11.96
N GLY A 78 32.86 2.07 12.11
CA GLY A 78 33.19 0.90 11.30
C GLY A 78 34.53 0.20 11.65
N ALA A 79 34.98 0.37 12.89
CA ALA A 79 36.19 -0.28 13.40
C ALA A 79 35.99 -0.82 14.81
N VAL A 80 36.73 -1.87 15.15
CA VAL A 80 36.91 -2.39 16.52
C VAL A 80 38.17 -1.78 17.11
N LEU A 81 38.08 -1.39 18.37
CA LEU A 81 39.14 -0.71 19.14
C LEU A 81 39.41 -1.47 20.41
N HIS A 82 40.70 -1.61 20.80
CA HIS A 82 41.12 -2.09 22.11
C HIS A 82 42.00 -1.04 22.77
N ALA A 83 41.42 -0.26 23.68
CA ALA A 83 42.05 0.93 24.25
C ALA A 83 43.38 0.61 24.99
N ALA A 84 43.40 -0.50 25.78
CA ALA A 84 44.56 -0.84 26.57
C ALA A 84 45.82 -1.13 25.74
N SER A 85 45.71 -1.64 24.53
CA SER A 85 46.87 -1.87 23.62
C SER A 85 46.95 -0.90 22.45
N GLY A 86 46.04 0.04 22.33
CA GLY A 86 45.99 1.00 21.19
C GLY A 86 45.66 0.34 19.83
N ARG A 87 45.25 -0.95 19.81
CA ARG A 87 44.96 -1.66 18.57
C ARG A 87 43.63 -1.21 17.98
N LYS A 88 43.61 -1.14 16.64
CA LYS A 88 42.42 -0.82 15.84
C LYS A 88 42.37 -1.72 14.60
N ALA A 89 41.20 -2.25 14.27
CA ALA A 89 40.96 -2.98 13.02
C ALA A 89 39.65 -2.51 12.39
N THR A 90 39.66 -2.30 11.08
CA THR A 90 38.43 -1.97 10.34
C THR A 90 37.55 -3.20 10.21
N TYR A 91 36.25 -3.02 10.12
CA TYR A 91 35.31 -4.14 9.90
C TYR A 91 35.68 -4.96 8.66
N GLY A 92 36.05 -4.28 7.56
CA GLY A 92 36.48 -4.97 6.34
C GLY A 92 37.67 -5.92 6.55
N SER A 93 38.64 -5.59 7.43
CA SER A 93 39.76 -6.46 7.73
C SER A 93 39.40 -7.67 8.62
N LEU A 94 38.25 -7.60 9.29
CA LEU A 94 37.77 -8.65 10.23
C LEU A 94 36.74 -9.58 9.61
N VAL A 95 36.11 -9.23 8.48
CA VAL A 95 35.01 -10.00 7.86
C VAL A 95 35.41 -11.46 7.62
N ALA A 96 36.57 -11.72 7.03
CA ALA A 96 37.02 -13.08 6.73
C ALA A 96 37.11 -13.97 8.00
N LYS A 97 37.54 -13.40 9.12
CA LYS A 97 37.57 -14.11 10.39
C LYS A 97 36.18 -14.21 11.00
N ALA A 98 35.39 -13.14 10.98
CA ALA A 98 34.04 -13.09 11.54
C ALA A 98 33.11 -14.13 10.90
N THR A 99 33.20 -14.34 9.58
CA THR A 99 32.39 -15.35 8.87
C THR A 99 32.69 -16.80 9.25
N THR A 100 33.80 -17.06 9.91
CA THR A 100 34.12 -18.41 10.45
C THR A 100 33.55 -18.67 11.86
N LEU A 101 32.99 -17.64 12.49
CA LEU A 101 32.45 -17.73 13.85
C LEU A 101 30.97 -18.14 13.81
N THR A 102 30.54 -18.85 14.86
CA THR A 102 29.13 -19.15 15.06
C THR A 102 28.41 -17.87 15.52
N PRO A 103 27.34 -17.47 14.84
CA PRO A 103 26.55 -16.32 15.27
C PRO A 103 26.01 -16.53 16.70
N PRO A 104 25.96 -15.48 17.53
CA PRO A 104 25.27 -15.51 18.81
C PRO A 104 23.82 -15.98 18.69
N ALA A 105 23.27 -16.63 19.69
CA ALA A 105 21.87 -17.03 19.70
C ALA A 105 20.94 -15.83 19.52
N ALA A 106 19.83 -16.05 18.86
CA ALA A 106 18.85 -14.98 18.64
C ALA A 106 18.41 -14.37 19.99
N GLY A 107 18.42 -13.05 20.09
CA GLY A 107 18.07 -12.31 21.30
C GLY A 107 19.14 -12.30 22.41
N SER A 108 20.32 -12.93 22.23
CA SER A 108 21.39 -12.91 23.23
C SER A 108 22.28 -11.68 23.17
N VAL A 109 22.25 -10.92 22.07
CA VAL A 109 23.07 -9.70 21.95
C VAL A 109 22.36 -8.49 22.54
N THR A 110 23.10 -7.67 23.27
CA THR A 110 22.59 -6.42 23.85
C THR A 110 22.48 -5.34 22.77
N LEU A 111 21.29 -4.78 22.62
CA LEU A 111 21.04 -3.64 21.75
C LEU A 111 21.50 -2.35 22.42
N LYS A 112 21.84 -1.33 21.63
CA LYS A 112 22.16 0.01 22.13
C LYS A 112 20.97 0.64 22.84
N ASP A 113 21.25 1.41 23.87
CA ASP A 113 20.26 2.27 24.51
C ASP A 113 19.88 3.42 23.54
N PRO A 114 18.61 3.79 23.41
CA PRO A 114 18.19 4.91 22.56
C PRO A 114 18.89 6.25 22.85
N LYS A 115 19.35 6.48 24.09
CA LYS A 115 20.14 7.68 24.45
C LYS A 115 21.49 7.75 23.72
N ASP A 116 22.05 6.59 23.31
CA ASP A 116 23.34 6.48 22.66
C ASP A 116 23.25 6.49 21.11
N PHE A 117 22.04 6.71 20.56
CA PHE A 117 21.81 6.70 19.13
C PHE A 117 22.47 7.89 18.43
N LYS A 118 23.19 7.57 17.35
CA LYS A 118 23.89 8.55 16.49
C LYS A 118 23.23 8.72 15.13
N ILE A 119 22.46 7.73 14.67
CA ILE A 119 21.80 7.67 13.35
C ILE A 119 20.29 7.74 13.52
N VAL A 120 19.71 6.82 14.29
CA VAL A 120 18.26 6.74 14.51
C VAL A 120 17.78 7.98 15.28
N GLY A 121 16.71 8.61 14.80
CA GLY A 121 16.16 9.83 15.39
C GLY A 121 16.95 11.11 15.06
N LYS A 122 17.99 11.03 14.22
CA LYS A 122 18.74 12.22 13.75
C LYS A 122 18.25 12.66 12.38
N ARG A 123 18.41 13.97 12.08
CA ARG A 123 18.10 14.51 10.75
C ARG A 123 19.19 14.11 9.77
N LEU A 124 18.90 13.11 8.95
CA LEU A 124 19.79 12.66 7.89
C LEU A 124 19.21 13.04 6.52
N PRO A 125 20.05 13.44 5.55
CA PRO A 125 19.60 13.63 4.17
C PRO A 125 19.25 12.28 3.55
N GLY A 126 18.19 12.23 2.70
CA GLY A 126 17.91 11.04 1.90
C GLY A 126 19.09 10.73 0.97
N TYR A 127 19.54 9.50 0.93
CA TYR A 127 20.77 9.08 0.23
C TYR A 127 20.73 9.35 -1.29
N GLN A 128 19.54 9.40 -1.89
CA GLN A 128 19.36 9.68 -3.32
C GLN A 128 18.91 11.12 -3.62
N ASN A 129 18.83 12.01 -2.63
CA ASN A 129 18.28 13.35 -2.86
C ASN A 129 19.06 14.12 -3.93
N ALA A 130 20.38 14.07 -3.90
CA ALA A 130 21.22 14.71 -4.91
C ALA A 130 20.98 14.14 -6.32
N ASP A 131 20.91 12.82 -6.44
CA ASP A 131 20.65 12.13 -7.70
C ASP A 131 19.28 12.50 -8.27
N ILE A 132 18.23 12.59 -7.40
CA ILE A 132 16.87 12.93 -7.81
C ILE A 132 16.80 14.36 -8.34
N VAL A 133 17.35 15.34 -7.60
CA VAL A 133 17.25 16.75 -7.99
C VAL A 133 18.15 17.12 -9.18
N THR A 134 19.11 16.27 -9.51
CA THR A 134 19.97 16.43 -10.70
C THR A 134 19.49 15.62 -11.91
N GLY A 135 18.35 14.90 -11.79
CA GLY A 135 17.73 14.17 -12.90
C GLY A 135 18.42 12.86 -13.28
N LYS A 136 19.10 12.21 -12.32
CA LYS A 136 19.67 10.88 -12.59
C LYS A 136 18.56 9.87 -12.88
N ALA A 137 18.78 9.00 -13.86
CA ALA A 137 17.83 7.97 -14.29
C ALA A 137 17.66 6.86 -13.24
N LEU A 138 16.71 7.02 -12.32
CA LEU A 138 16.47 6.13 -11.19
C LEU A 138 15.10 5.43 -11.23
N PHE A 139 14.14 6.07 -11.88
CA PHE A 139 12.75 5.64 -11.87
C PHE A 139 12.46 4.53 -12.88
N GLY A 140 11.31 3.88 -12.74
CA GLY A 140 10.88 2.87 -13.70
C GLY A 140 10.78 3.44 -15.11
N ILE A 141 10.25 4.64 -15.27
CA ILE A 141 10.12 5.33 -16.56
C ILE A 141 11.46 5.57 -17.25
N ASP A 142 12.56 5.68 -16.51
CA ASP A 142 13.89 5.95 -17.05
C ASP A 142 14.61 4.71 -17.59
N GLN A 143 14.15 3.51 -17.24
CA GLN A 143 14.85 2.27 -17.55
C GLN A 143 14.87 1.99 -19.04
N LYS A 144 16.05 1.61 -19.57
CA LYS A 144 16.29 1.31 -20.98
C LYS A 144 17.20 0.10 -21.13
N VAL A 145 16.92 -0.74 -22.13
CA VAL A 145 17.80 -1.82 -22.55
C VAL A 145 17.98 -1.79 -24.08
N PRO A 146 19.09 -2.32 -24.59
CA PRO A 146 19.30 -2.38 -26.05
C PRO A 146 18.18 -3.11 -26.78
N GLY A 147 17.78 -2.60 -27.94
CA GLY A 147 16.78 -3.23 -28.80
C GLY A 147 15.33 -3.12 -28.33
N MET A 148 15.05 -2.40 -27.24
CA MET A 148 13.68 -2.24 -26.75
C MET A 148 12.81 -1.39 -27.68
N LEU A 149 11.51 -1.71 -27.70
CA LEU A 149 10.46 -0.89 -28.27
C LEU A 149 9.62 -0.24 -27.17
N TYR A 150 9.06 0.92 -27.47
CA TYR A 150 8.11 1.60 -26.60
C TYR A 150 6.69 1.17 -26.94
N ALA A 151 5.92 0.80 -25.94
CA ALA A 151 4.56 0.34 -26.12
C ALA A 151 3.55 1.21 -25.38
N VAL A 152 2.39 1.37 -25.99
CA VAL A 152 1.14 1.80 -25.36
C VAL A 152 0.12 0.67 -25.50
N PHE A 153 -0.82 0.59 -24.57
CA PHE A 153 -1.81 -0.46 -24.52
C PHE A 153 -3.22 0.12 -24.36
N GLU A 154 -4.01 0.01 -25.43
CA GLU A 154 -5.40 0.46 -25.44
C GLU A 154 -6.32 -0.63 -24.93
N LYS A 155 -7.01 -0.36 -23.84
CA LYS A 155 -7.96 -1.28 -23.19
C LYS A 155 -9.39 -0.79 -23.34
N CYS A 156 -10.37 -1.69 -23.24
CA CYS A 156 -11.78 -1.28 -23.23
C CYS A 156 -12.06 -0.33 -22.07
N PRO A 157 -12.78 0.77 -22.28
CA PRO A 157 -13.22 1.66 -21.20
C PRO A 157 -14.09 0.96 -20.15
N VAL A 158 -14.82 -0.09 -20.55
CA VAL A 158 -15.62 -0.93 -19.64
C VAL A 158 -14.78 -2.14 -19.20
N PHE A 159 -14.61 -2.30 -17.90
CA PHE A 159 -13.87 -3.44 -17.34
C PHE A 159 -14.50 -4.78 -17.74
N GLY A 160 -13.67 -5.68 -18.28
CA GLY A 160 -14.12 -6.98 -18.78
C GLY A 160 -14.53 -6.98 -20.25
N GLY A 161 -14.55 -5.82 -20.91
CA GLY A 161 -14.81 -5.72 -22.35
C GLY A 161 -13.69 -6.35 -23.19
N LYS A 162 -14.02 -6.70 -24.45
CA LYS A 162 -13.12 -7.41 -25.39
C LYS A 162 -13.01 -6.69 -26.71
N VAL A 163 -11.88 -6.88 -27.38
CA VAL A 163 -11.66 -6.38 -28.75
C VAL A 163 -12.48 -7.22 -29.72
N VAL A 164 -13.39 -6.60 -30.47
CA VAL A 164 -14.10 -7.25 -31.59
C VAL A 164 -13.31 -7.07 -32.89
N SER A 165 -12.86 -5.83 -33.15
CA SER A 165 -12.01 -5.50 -34.30
C SER A 165 -11.27 -4.19 -34.07
N ALA A 166 -10.18 -3.98 -34.80
CA ALA A 166 -9.43 -2.73 -34.80
C ALA A 166 -8.80 -2.47 -36.18
N ASN A 167 -8.51 -1.21 -36.47
CA ASN A 167 -7.90 -0.79 -37.74
C ASN A 167 -6.37 -1.02 -37.77
N LEU A 168 -5.91 -2.22 -37.39
CA LEU A 168 -4.49 -2.55 -37.19
C LEU A 168 -3.63 -2.26 -38.41
N ASP A 169 -4.12 -2.56 -39.62
CA ASP A 169 -3.37 -2.35 -40.88
C ASP A 169 -3.06 -0.86 -41.09
N LYS A 170 -4.02 0.05 -40.80
CA LYS A 170 -3.76 1.49 -40.84
C LYS A 170 -2.69 1.88 -39.82
N ILE A 171 -2.81 1.42 -38.58
CA ILE A 171 -1.86 1.77 -37.51
C ILE A 171 -0.44 1.30 -37.85
N LYS A 172 -0.30 0.12 -38.41
CA LYS A 172 1.00 -0.48 -38.79
C LYS A 172 1.78 0.38 -39.78
N THR A 173 1.11 1.18 -40.61
CA THR A 173 1.76 2.05 -41.63
C THR A 173 2.23 3.39 -41.07
N LEU A 174 1.89 3.74 -39.83
CA LEU A 174 2.21 5.04 -39.26
C LEU A 174 3.70 5.20 -38.94
N PRO A 175 4.25 6.41 -39.04
CA PRO A 175 5.66 6.65 -38.78
C PRO A 175 6.11 6.19 -37.40
N GLY A 176 7.20 5.44 -37.34
CA GLY A 176 7.80 4.94 -36.11
C GLY A 176 7.14 3.69 -35.54
N VAL A 177 5.95 3.29 -35.98
CA VAL A 177 5.30 2.05 -35.54
C VAL A 177 6.07 0.84 -36.11
N LYS A 178 6.33 -0.13 -35.23
CA LYS A 178 7.03 -1.38 -35.57
C LYS A 178 6.09 -2.59 -35.54
N GLN A 179 5.22 -2.65 -34.55
CA GLN A 179 4.25 -3.74 -34.41
C GLN A 179 2.94 -3.18 -33.82
N VAL A 180 1.83 -3.81 -34.18
CA VAL A 180 0.52 -3.58 -33.59
C VAL A 180 -0.24 -4.90 -33.58
N PHE A 181 -0.86 -5.26 -32.46
CA PHE A 181 -1.61 -6.49 -32.31
C PHE A 181 -2.56 -6.47 -31.12
N VAL A 182 -3.55 -7.36 -31.13
CA VAL A 182 -4.45 -7.59 -30.01
C VAL A 182 -3.77 -8.48 -28.97
N ILE A 183 -4.00 -8.19 -27.69
CA ILE A 183 -3.77 -9.07 -26.54
C ILE A 183 -5.14 -9.55 -26.07
N GLU A 184 -5.35 -10.86 -26.04
CA GLU A 184 -6.65 -11.44 -25.65
C GLU A 184 -6.96 -11.25 -24.16
N GLY A 185 -5.92 -11.11 -23.34
CA GLY A 185 -6.06 -10.95 -21.90
C GLY A 185 -6.58 -12.20 -21.18
N THR A 186 -7.06 -11.99 -19.96
CA THR A 186 -7.64 -13.02 -19.09
C THR A 186 -8.98 -12.53 -18.53
N THR A 187 -9.68 -13.39 -17.80
CA THR A 187 -10.90 -12.99 -17.06
C THR A 187 -10.61 -12.30 -15.73
N ASN A 188 -9.33 -12.22 -15.33
CA ASN A 188 -8.93 -11.52 -14.12
C ASN A 188 -8.85 -10.01 -14.37
N LEU A 189 -9.82 -9.26 -13.89
CA LEU A 189 -9.89 -7.81 -14.06
C LEU A 189 -8.77 -7.05 -13.33
N THR A 190 -8.12 -7.69 -12.36
CA THR A 190 -6.98 -7.10 -11.63
C THR A 190 -5.62 -7.55 -12.19
N GLY A 191 -5.62 -8.21 -13.34
CA GLY A 191 -4.43 -8.73 -14.02
C GLY A 191 -4.31 -8.27 -15.47
N LEU A 192 -4.12 -9.22 -16.38
CA LEU A 192 -3.98 -8.95 -17.81
C LEU A 192 -5.37 -8.82 -18.47
N MET A 193 -5.79 -7.60 -18.74
CA MET A 193 -7.03 -7.32 -19.50
C MET A 193 -6.80 -7.40 -21.02
N PRO A 194 -7.87 -7.64 -21.81
CA PRO A 194 -7.82 -7.57 -23.27
C PRO A 194 -7.54 -6.16 -23.78
N GLY A 195 -6.88 -6.04 -24.93
CA GLY A 195 -6.60 -4.73 -25.52
C GLY A 195 -5.77 -4.79 -26.80
N VAL A 196 -5.40 -3.63 -27.31
CA VAL A 196 -4.54 -3.46 -28.48
C VAL A 196 -3.21 -2.83 -28.08
N ALA A 197 -2.11 -3.53 -28.32
CA ALA A 197 -0.76 -3.01 -28.10
C ALA A 197 -0.21 -2.38 -29.39
N ILE A 198 0.37 -1.18 -29.26
CA ILE A 198 1.10 -0.48 -30.33
C ILE A 198 2.54 -0.32 -29.87
N LEU A 199 3.49 -0.86 -30.63
CA LEU A 199 4.91 -0.78 -30.37
C LEU A 199 5.59 0.11 -31.41
N ALA A 200 6.40 1.05 -30.93
CA ALA A 200 7.10 2.02 -31.78
C ALA A 200 8.54 2.25 -31.31
N ASP A 201 9.31 2.99 -32.12
CA ASP A 201 10.69 3.37 -31.79
C ASP A 201 10.80 4.47 -30.72
N SER A 202 9.67 5.11 -30.37
CA SER A 202 9.60 6.10 -29.30
C SER A 202 8.20 6.14 -28.66
N THR A 203 8.13 6.61 -27.41
CA THR A 203 6.85 6.84 -26.71
C THR A 203 5.98 7.80 -27.48
N TYR A 204 6.56 8.86 -28.08
CA TYR A 204 5.81 9.82 -28.88
C TYR A 204 5.15 9.19 -30.09
N ALA A 205 5.86 8.35 -30.84
CA ALA A 205 5.33 7.65 -31.99
C ALA A 205 4.19 6.71 -31.61
N ALA A 206 4.35 5.94 -30.51
CA ALA A 206 3.33 5.04 -30.00
C ALA A 206 2.04 5.80 -29.58
N LEU A 207 2.17 6.88 -28.81
CA LEU A 207 1.04 7.71 -28.39
C LEU A 207 0.38 8.44 -29.58
N SER A 208 1.16 8.90 -30.57
CA SER A 208 0.63 9.53 -31.76
C SER A 208 -0.16 8.56 -32.66
N ALA A 209 0.33 7.33 -32.78
CA ALA A 209 -0.36 6.26 -33.49
C ALA A 209 -1.66 5.86 -32.77
N ARG A 210 -1.65 5.80 -31.45
CA ARG A 210 -2.84 5.50 -30.62
C ARG A 210 -3.99 6.45 -30.86
N LYS A 211 -3.73 7.73 -31.12
CA LYS A 211 -4.78 8.73 -31.45
C LYS A 211 -5.55 8.42 -32.73
N GLN A 212 -5.00 7.56 -33.60
CA GLN A 212 -5.63 7.14 -34.85
C GLN A 212 -6.17 5.70 -34.77
N LEU A 213 -6.01 5.05 -33.61
CA LEU A 213 -6.54 3.72 -33.38
C LEU A 213 -8.06 3.80 -33.20
N GLU A 214 -8.76 2.97 -33.95
CA GLU A 214 -10.19 2.77 -33.85
C GLU A 214 -10.46 1.33 -33.45
N VAL A 215 -11.04 1.11 -32.28
CA VAL A 215 -11.37 -0.22 -31.77
C VAL A 215 -12.86 -0.35 -31.60
N LYS A 216 -13.42 -1.42 -32.12
CA LYS A 216 -14.77 -1.85 -31.79
C LYS A 216 -14.71 -2.81 -30.62
N TRP A 217 -15.39 -2.46 -29.56
CA TRP A 217 -15.44 -3.22 -28.32
C TRP A 217 -16.73 -4.04 -28.19
N ASP A 218 -16.63 -5.21 -27.58
CA ASP A 218 -17.72 -5.87 -26.89
C ASP A 218 -17.59 -5.46 -25.41
N GLU A 219 -18.43 -4.55 -24.96
CA GLU A 219 -18.38 -4.00 -23.60
C GLU A 219 -18.95 -4.97 -22.55
N GLY A 220 -19.59 -6.05 -22.98
CA GLY A 220 -20.12 -7.08 -22.08
C GLY A 220 -21.30 -6.61 -21.21
N PRO A 221 -21.59 -7.35 -20.13
CA PRO A 221 -22.80 -7.13 -19.32
C PRO A 221 -22.76 -5.86 -18.46
N HIS A 222 -21.60 -5.26 -18.29
CA HIS A 222 -21.40 -4.08 -17.43
C HIS A 222 -21.39 -2.74 -18.20
N ALA A 223 -21.73 -2.76 -19.49
CA ALA A 223 -21.80 -1.57 -20.34
C ALA A 223 -22.76 -0.48 -19.81
N ALA A 224 -23.80 -0.88 -19.09
CA ALA A 224 -24.79 0.03 -18.51
C ALA A 224 -24.49 0.45 -17.06
N ASP A 225 -23.41 -0.03 -16.44
CA ASP A 225 -23.05 0.36 -15.08
C ASP A 225 -22.70 1.85 -15.03
N SER A 226 -23.28 2.55 -14.08
CA SER A 226 -23.01 3.97 -13.88
C SER A 226 -23.05 4.36 -12.41
N THR A 227 -22.29 5.39 -12.05
CA THR A 227 -22.29 5.95 -10.69
C THR A 227 -23.70 6.39 -10.27
N ALA A 228 -24.48 6.99 -11.17
CA ALA A 228 -25.83 7.44 -10.86
C ALA A 228 -26.78 6.28 -10.48
N GLU A 229 -26.67 5.14 -11.15
CA GLU A 229 -27.47 3.95 -10.79
C GLU A 229 -26.98 3.31 -9.48
N PHE A 230 -25.69 3.33 -9.23
CA PHE A 230 -25.14 2.90 -7.95
C PHE A 230 -25.60 3.78 -6.80
N ASP A 231 -25.54 5.11 -6.94
CA ASP A 231 -26.03 6.07 -5.94
C ASP A 231 -27.51 5.87 -5.63
N LYS A 232 -28.33 5.68 -6.66
CA LYS A 232 -29.76 5.43 -6.52
C LYS A 232 -30.06 4.12 -5.76
N LYS A 233 -29.34 3.04 -6.08
CA LYS A 233 -29.44 1.77 -5.36
C LYS A 233 -29.02 1.90 -3.90
N ALA A 234 -27.89 2.58 -3.65
CA ALA A 234 -27.38 2.81 -2.30
C ALA A 234 -28.36 3.64 -1.45
N ALA A 235 -28.93 4.70 -2.02
CA ALA A 235 -29.93 5.52 -1.34
C ALA A 235 -31.19 4.70 -0.97
N ALA A 236 -31.66 3.83 -1.87
CA ALA A 236 -32.82 2.96 -1.60
C ALA A 236 -32.56 1.92 -0.50
N ILE A 237 -31.30 1.43 -0.37
CA ILE A 237 -30.87 0.54 0.70
C ILE A 237 -30.81 1.31 2.02
N GLY A 238 -30.13 2.45 2.03
CA GLY A 238 -29.89 3.26 3.23
C GLY A 238 -31.16 3.85 3.83
N ALA A 239 -32.13 4.25 3.00
CA ALA A 239 -33.41 4.79 3.46
C ALA A 239 -34.18 3.84 4.41
N LYS A 240 -33.92 2.56 4.36
CA LYS A 240 -34.55 1.55 5.23
C LYS A 240 -33.83 1.34 6.55
N MET A 241 -32.53 1.71 6.64
CA MET A 241 -31.65 1.39 7.78
C MET A 241 -31.74 -0.07 8.24
N GLU A 242 -31.99 -1.00 7.30
CA GLU A 242 -32.26 -2.41 7.53
C GLU A 242 -31.61 -3.27 6.44
N GLY A 243 -31.48 -4.57 6.69
CA GLY A 243 -31.08 -5.57 5.69
C GLY A 243 -29.57 -5.67 5.43
N GLY A 244 -28.74 -4.91 6.14
CA GLY A 244 -27.29 -5.07 6.12
C GLY A 244 -26.80 -6.20 7.02
N THR A 245 -25.60 -6.69 6.78
CA THR A 245 -24.90 -7.57 7.72
C THR A 245 -24.49 -6.76 8.95
N SER A 246 -24.89 -7.22 10.14
CA SER A 246 -24.45 -6.60 11.39
C SER A 246 -22.96 -6.84 11.60
N VAL A 247 -22.18 -5.77 11.68
CA VAL A 247 -20.74 -5.78 11.96
C VAL A 247 -20.49 -5.73 13.45
N ARG A 248 -21.30 -4.93 14.17
CA ARG A 248 -21.30 -4.81 15.64
C ARG A 248 -22.68 -4.38 16.10
N ASN A 249 -23.16 -4.98 17.19
CA ASN A 249 -24.41 -4.61 17.83
C ASN A 249 -24.24 -4.72 19.35
N GLU A 250 -24.32 -3.59 20.05
CA GLU A 250 -24.21 -3.49 21.50
C GLU A 250 -25.37 -2.67 22.05
N GLY A 251 -25.94 -3.11 23.17
CA GLY A 251 -27.11 -2.50 23.77
C GLY A 251 -28.36 -2.59 22.87
N ASP A 252 -29.23 -1.60 22.98
CA ASP A 252 -30.42 -1.42 22.13
C ASP A 252 -30.42 -0.01 21.55
N ALA A 253 -29.81 0.13 20.39
CA ALA A 253 -29.71 1.43 19.73
C ALA A 253 -31.08 1.99 19.32
N ALA A 254 -32.05 1.13 18.97
CA ALA A 254 -33.40 1.55 18.56
C ALA A 254 -34.20 2.11 19.76
N ALA A 255 -34.21 1.39 20.87
CA ALA A 255 -34.87 1.85 22.10
C ALA A 255 -34.22 3.11 22.67
N ALA A 256 -32.87 3.17 22.70
CA ALA A 256 -32.14 4.33 23.16
C ALA A 256 -32.37 5.56 22.26
N MET A 257 -32.53 5.36 20.95
CA MET A 257 -32.87 6.41 19.99
C MET A 257 -34.26 6.99 20.23
N ALA A 258 -35.25 6.11 20.53
CA ALA A 258 -36.63 6.52 20.84
C ALA A 258 -36.72 7.34 22.14
N GLY A 259 -35.83 7.09 23.13
CA GLY A 259 -35.74 7.82 24.40
C GLY A 259 -34.82 9.05 24.38
N ALA A 260 -34.15 9.33 23.28
CA ALA A 260 -33.22 10.43 23.14
C ALA A 260 -33.93 11.82 23.21
N ALA A 261 -33.29 12.81 23.83
CA ALA A 261 -33.81 14.18 23.84
C ALA A 261 -33.74 14.81 22.43
N LYS A 262 -32.75 14.42 21.64
CA LYS A 262 -32.59 14.87 20.25
C LYS A 262 -32.01 13.73 19.41
N VAL A 263 -32.53 13.55 18.20
CA VAL A 263 -32.00 12.62 17.21
C VAL A 263 -31.45 13.41 16.03
N VAL A 264 -30.25 13.05 15.59
CA VAL A 264 -29.58 13.61 14.42
C VAL A 264 -29.43 12.50 13.39
N GLU A 265 -29.79 12.79 12.15
CA GLU A 265 -29.65 11.88 11.01
C GLU A 265 -28.87 12.58 9.89
N ALA A 266 -27.94 11.86 9.27
CA ALA A 266 -27.16 12.38 8.16
C ALA A 266 -26.83 11.27 7.16
N ALA A 267 -26.67 11.65 5.90
CA ALA A 267 -26.19 10.78 4.85
C ALA A 267 -24.94 11.37 4.20
N TYR A 268 -23.90 10.55 4.11
CA TYR A 268 -22.64 10.93 3.48
C TYR A 268 -22.33 9.99 2.33
N SER A 269 -21.74 10.51 1.28
CA SER A 269 -21.24 9.70 0.17
C SER A 269 -19.85 10.17 -0.25
N TYR A 270 -19.09 9.26 -0.84
CA TYR A 270 -17.79 9.55 -1.42
C TYR A 270 -17.59 8.69 -2.69
N PRO A 271 -16.97 9.27 -3.75
CA PRO A 271 -16.82 8.61 -5.03
C PRO A 271 -15.70 7.58 -5.02
N PHE A 272 -15.64 6.75 -6.08
CA PHE A 272 -14.42 6.06 -6.46
C PHE A 272 -13.31 7.07 -6.75
N ILE A 273 -12.08 6.81 -6.27
CA ILE A 273 -10.94 7.71 -6.49
C ILE A 273 -9.77 6.93 -7.07
N SER A 274 -9.18 7.45 -8.15
CA SER A 274 -7.93 7.00 -8.73
C SER A 274 -6.72 7.46 -7.90
N HIS A 275 -5.64 6.68 -7.92
CA HIS A 275 -4.39 7.00 -7.22
C HIS A 275 -3.62 8.16 -7.85
N THR A 276 -3.66 8.30 -9.15
CA THR A 276 -3.07 9.40 -9.92
C THR A 276 -1.60 9.67 -9.55
N ASN A 277 -0.77 8.63 -9.57
CA ASN A 277 0.67 8.75 -9.27
C ASN A 277 1.35 9.73 -10.22
N LEU A 278 2.32 10.50 -9.73
CA LEU A 278 3.04 11.46 -10.59
C LEU A 278 3.74 10.76 -11.75
N GLU A 279 4.40 9.64 -11.50
CA GLU A 279 4.90 8.71 -12.51
C GLU A 279 3.76 7.76 -12.91
N PRO A 280 3.17 7.83 -14.14
CA PRO A 280 2.17 6.89 -14.62
C PRO A 280 2.70 5.45 -14.62
N GLN A 281 1.81 4.45 -14.61
CA GLN A 281 2.22 3.06 -14.56
C GLN A 281 3.13 2.75 -15.76
N ASN A 282 4.21 2.05 -15.49
CA ASN A 282 5.18 1.67 -16.51
C ASN A 282 5.95 0.42 -16.09
N THR A 283 6.42 -0.32 -17.06
CA THR A 283 7.30 -1.48 -16.85
C THR A 283 8.11 -1.73 -18.12
N LEU A 284 9.38 -2.06 -17.94
CA LEU A 284 10.20 -2.66 -18.99
C LEU A 284 10.25 -4.16 -18.76
N ALA A 285 9.89 -4.95 -19.75
CA ALA A 285 9.93 -6.42 -19.68
C ALA A 285 10.58 -7.02 -20.92
N TYR A 286 11.31 -8.11 -20.73
CA TYR A 286 11.87 -8.92 -21.83
C TYR A 286 11.63 -10.40 -21.57
N VAL A 287 10.75 -10.99 -22.36
CA VAL A 287 10.44 -12.42 -22.33
C VAL A 287 11.27 -13.16 -23.35
N GLN A 288 11.93 -14.24 -22.93
CA GLN A 288 12.78 -15.10 -23.74
C GLN A 288 12.46 -16.58 -23.44
N GLY A 289 11.56 -17.16 -24.22
CA GLY A 289 11.07 -18.52 -23.97
C GLY A 289 10.31 -18.58 -22.64
N ASP A 290 10.81 -19.37 -21.71
CA ASP A 290 10.25 -19.58 -20.36
C ASP A 290 10.83 -18.63 -19.28
N ARG A 291 11.59 -17.62 -19.68
CA ARG A 291 12.23 -16.65 -18.79
C ARG A 291 11.75 -15.23 -19.05
N VAL A 292 11.72 -14.41 -18.02
CA VAL A 292 11.44 -12.98 -18.14
C VAL A 292 12.33 -12.16 -17.22
N GLU A 293 12.86 -11.08 -17.76
CA GLU A 293 13.53 -10.03 -16.98
C GLU A 293 12.66 -8.78 -16.99
N VAL A 294 12.40 -8.21 -15.79
CA VAL A 294 11.45 -7.12 -15.56
C VAL A 294 12.12 -6.01 -14.76
N TRP A 295 11.93 -4.76 -15.16
CA TRP A 295 12.27 -3.56 -14.40
C TRP A 295 10.98 -2.79 -14.13
N SER A 296 10.59 -2.69 -12.86
CA SER A 296 9.29 -2.11 -12.52
C SER A 296 9.31 -1.38 -11.18
N PRO A 297 8.64 -0.22 -11.11
CA PRO A 297 8.40 0.47 -9.85
C PRO A 297 7.20 -0.17 -9.15
N THR A 298 7.45 -1.08 -8.22
CA THR A 298 6.40 -1.84 -7.50
C THR A 298 6.50 -1.68 -6.00
N GLN A 299 5.35 -1.70 -5.32
CA GLN A 299 5.23 -1.83 -3.86
C GLN A 299 5.07 -3.29 -3.40
N ASN A 300 4.74 -4.20 -4.33
CA ASN A 300 4.54 -5.61 -4.04
C ASN A 300 5.08 -6.47 -5.18
N PRO A 301 6.37 -6.77 -5.16
CA PRO A 301 7.00 -7.54 -6.23
C PRO A 301 6.39 -8.94 -6.40
N GLY A 302 5.98 -9.58 -5.31
CA GLY A 302 5.35 -10.90 -5.33
C GLY A 302 4.01 -10.93 -6.07
N ALA A 303 3.20 -9.86 -5.96
CA ALA A 303 1.94 -9.78 -6.70
C ALA A 303 2.17 -9.73 -8.22
N GLY A 304 3.11 -8.90 -8.67
CA GLY A 304 3.44 -8.77 -10.09
C GLY A 304 4.01 -10.05 -10.68
N THR A 305 4.96 -10.70 -10.00
CA THR A 305 5.51 -11.99 -10.45
C THR A 305 4.44 -13.08 -10.46
N GLY A 306 3.55 -13.11 -9.47
CA GLY A 306 2.41 -14.03 -9.43
C GLY A 306 1.45 -13.87 -10.62
N LEU A 307 1.15 -12.64 -11.04
CA LEU A 307 0.34 -12.36 -12.23
C LEU A 307 1.04 -12.83 -13.53
N ILE A 308 2.34 -12.61 -13.65
CA ILE A 308 3.12 -13.10 -14.81
C ILE A 308 3.06 -14.62 -14.86
N THR A 309 3.30 -15.31 -13.74
CA THR A 309 3.22 -16.77 -13.68
C THR A 309 1.84 -17.29 -14.06
N SER A 310 0.78 -16.72 -13.49
CA SER A 310 -0.59 -17.20 -13.72
C SER A 310 -1.12 -16.91 -15.12
N ALA A 311 -0.76 -15.77 -15.71
CA ALA A 311 -1.27 -15.37 -17.02
C ALA A 311 -0.43 -15.91 -18.20
N LEU A 312 0.88 -16.04 -18.02
CA LEU A 312 1.81 -16.39 -19.11
C LEU A 312 2.44 -17.78 -18.97
N GLY A 313 2.19 -18.47 -17.84
CA GLY A 313 2.77 -19.79 -17.57
C GLY A 313 4.27 -19.79 -17.28
N ILE A 314 4.89 -18.62 -17.04
CA ILE A 314 6.32 -18.52 -16.75
C ILE A 314 6.54 -18.89 -15.27
N PRO A 315 7.38 -19.90 -14.97
CA PRO A 315 7.68 -20.28 -13.59
C PRO A 315 8.25 -19.11 -12.77
N ALA A 316 7.85 -18.97 -11.51
CA ALA A 316 8.33 -17.89 -10.64
C ALA A 316 9.86 -17.85 -10.51
N ALA A 317 10.53 -19.01 -10.51
CA ALA A 317 12.00 -19.12 -10.49
C ALA A 317 12.68 -18.54 -11.75
N ASN A 318 11.95 -18.39 -12.84
CA ASN A 318 12.44 -17.88 -14.12
C ASN A 318 12.13 -16.38 -14.30
N ILE A 319 11.59 -15.72 -13.28
CA ILE A 319 11.27 -14.29 -13.27
C ILE A 319 12.34 -13.53 -12.51
N LYS A 320 13.12 -12.71 -13.21
CA LYS A 320 14.09 -11.80 -12.63
C LYS A 320 13.50 -10.39 -12.57
N LEU A 321 13.22 -9.90 -11.37
CA LEU A 321 12.60 -8.59 -11.16
C LEU A 321 13.57 -7.61 -10.50
N HIS A 322 13.87 -6.55 -11.23
CA HIS A 322 14.57 -5.37 -10.72
C HIS A 322 13.56 -4.36 -10.19
N ILE A 323 13.57 -4.14 -8.89
CA ILE A 323 12.72 -3.13 -8.25
C ILE A 323 13.35 -1.77 -8.49
N THR A 324 12.70 -0.93 -9.29
CA THR A 324 13.16 0.42 -9.59
C THR A 324 12.61 1.41 -8.56
N ARG A 325 13.18 2.62 -8.50
CA ARG A 325 12.58 3.69 -7.75
C ARG A 325 11.20 4.02 -8.31
N SER A 326 10.27 4.34 -7.42
CA SER A 326 8.87 4.65 -7.75
C SER A 326 8.61 6.15 -7.61
N GLY A 327 8.01 6.76 -8.63
CA GLY A 327 7.54 8.15 -8.64
C GLY A 327 6.15 8.31 -8.02
N GLY A 328 5.94 7.68 -6.87
CA GLY A 328 4.69 7.58 -6.15
C GLY A 328 4.02 6.22 -6.32
N GLY A 329 3.26 5.81 -5.33
CA GLY A 329 2.52 4.56 -5.35
C GLY A 329 1.17 4.71 -4.66
N PHE A 330 1.17 5.15 -3.41
CA PHE A 330 -0.03 5.42 -2.58
C PHE A 330 -0.97 4.21 -2.43
N GLY A 331 -0.48 3.00 -2.72
CA GLY A 331 -1.26 1.77 -2.79
C GLY A 331 -1.45 1.21 -4.20
N ARG A 332 -1.41 2.05 -5.26
CA ARG A 332 -1.60 1.61 -6.65
C ARG A 332 -0.62 0.51 -7.07
N ARG A 333 0.63 0.63 -6.64
CA ARG A 333 1.70 -0.28 -7.01
C ARG A 333 1.79 -1.54 -6.14
N LEU A 334 0.77 -1.77 -5.29
CA LEU A 334 0.55 -3.07 -4.62
C LEU A 334 -0.03 -4.11 -5.57
N SER A 335 -0.67 -3.70 -6.68
CA SER A 335 -1.04 -4.55 -7.80
C SER A 335 0.08 -4.59 -8.85
N GLY A 336 0.04 -5.57 -9.74
CA GLY A 336 1.08 -5.82 -10.75
C GLY A 336 0.55 -5.95 -12.17
N ASP A 337 -0.64 -5.43 -12.46
CA ASP A 337 -1.31 -5.47 -13.76
C ASP A 337 -0.45 -4.91 -14.89
N TYR A 338 0.15 -3.72 -14.71
CA TYR A 338 1.07 -3.11 -15.67
C TYR A 338 2.37 -3.92 -15.90
N MET A 339 2.74 -4.80 -14.95
CA MET A 339 3.89 -5.70 -15.10
C MET A 339 3.56 -6.87 -16.02
N VAL A 340 2.41 -7.51 -15.82
CA VAL A 340 1.97 -8.61 -16.67
C VAL A 340 1.58 -8.15 -18.06
N GLU A 341 1.02 -6.93 -18.21
CA GLU A 341 0.78 -6.31 -19.53
C GLU A 341 2.08 -6.18 -20.33
N ALA A 342 3.11 -5.59 -19.72
CA ALA A 342 4.41 -5.43 -20.38
C ALA A 342 5.04 -6.79 -20.77
N ALA A 343 4.96 -7.78 -19.89
CA ALA A 343 5.46 -9.12 -20.14
C ALA A 343 4.70 -9.83 -21.28
N ALA A 344 3.37 -9.74 -21.29
CA ALA A 344 2.53 -10.31 -22.36
C ALA A 344 2.81 -9.66 -23.71
N ILE A 345 2.96 -8.34 -23.74
CA ILE A 345 3.31 -7.61 -24.97
C ILE A 345 4.71 -8.01 -25.45
N SER A 346 5.70 -8.12 -24.54
CA SER A 346 7.05 -8.56 -24.87
C SER A 346 7.08 -10.01 -25.39
N GLN A 347 6.31 -10.91 -24.77
CA GLN A 347 6.20 -12.31 -25.22
C GLN A 347 5.69 -12.39 -26.65
N LYS A 348 4.64 -11.64 -26.98
CA LYS A 348 4.05 -11.62 -28.31
C LYS A 348 4.92 -10.90 -29.34
N ALA A 349 5.60 -9.84 -28.95
CA ALA A 349 6.46 -9.04 -29.81
C ALA A 349 7.83 -9.69 -30.09
N GLY A 350 8.33 -10.54 -29.20
CA GLY A 350 9.64 -11.19 -29.29
C GLY A 350 10.83 -10.25 -29.03
N VAL A 351 10.60 -9.07 -28.43
CA VAL A 351 11.61 -8.04 -28.14
C VAL A 351 11.40 -7.46 -26.75
N PRO A 352 12.41 -6.78 -26.17
CA PRO A 352 12.22 -6.02 -24.95
C PRO A 352 11.19 -4.90 -25.18
N VAL A 353 10.25 -4.72 -24.23
CA VAL A 353 9.15 -3.77 -24.33
C VAL A 353 9.12 -2.85 -23.13
N LYS A 354 9.16 -1.54 -23.38
CA LYS A 354 8.87 -0.49 -22.42
C LYS A 354 7.42 -0.09 -22.55
N LEU A 355 6.56 -0.67 -21.72
CA LEU A 355 5.18 -0.23 -21.59
C LEU A 355 5.12 1.08 -20.79
N GLN A 356 4.41 2.06 -21.32
CA GLN A 356 4.15 3.34 -20.67
C GLN A 356 2.66 3.66 -20.75
N TRP A 357 2.00 3.77 -19.60
CA TRP A 357 0.64 4.28 -19.51
C TRP A 357 0.64 5.81 -19.67
N SER A 358 -0.41 6.35 -20.25
CA SER A 358 -0.70 7.77 -20.19
C SER A 358 -1.38 8.14 -18.86
N ARG A 359 -1.61 9.43 -18.62
CA ARG A 359 -2.38 9.87 -17.46
C ARG A 359 -3.85 9.42 -17.55
N GLU A 360 -4.39 9.41 -18.77
CA GLU A 360 -5.74 8.93 -19.04
C GLU A 360 -5.87 7.44 -18.70
N ASP A 361 -4.86 6.62 -19.05
CA ASP A 361 -4.84 5.20 -18.68
C ASP A 361 -4.84 5.00 -17.16
N ASP A 362 -4.02 5.78 -16.44
CA ASP A 362 -3.97 5.76 -14.98
C ASP A 362 -5.32 6.10 -14.35
N LEU A 363 -6.06 7.04 -14.93
CA LEU A 363 -7.36 7.47 -14.42
C LEU A 363 -8.49 6.50 -14.77
N GLN A 364 -8.42 5.85 -15.95
CA GLN A 364 -9.48 4.96 -16.44
C GLN A 364 -9.32 3.52 -15.95
N HIS A 365 -8.08 3.05 -15.79
CA HIS A 365 -7.78 1.65 -15.51
C HIS A 365 -7.08 1.45 -14.15
N ASP A 366 -7.42 2.29 -13.19
CA ASP A 366 -6.88 2.16 -11.83
C ASP A 366 -7.52 0.99 -11.06
N HIS A 367 -6.90 0.62 -9.96
CA HIS A 367 -7.52 -0.13 -8.86
C HIS A 367 -8.03 0.89 -7.85
N PHE A 368 -9.26 1.33 -8.04
CA PHE A 368 -9.81 2.50 -7.36
C PHE A 368 -9.95 2.29 -5.85
N ARG A 369 -9.79 3.35 -5.07
CA ARG A 369 -10.39 3.37 -3.75
C ARG A 369 -11.90 3.24 -3.92
N PRO A 370 -12.57 2.26 -3.25
CA PRO A 370 -14.00 2.08 -3.38
C PRO A 370 -14.76 3.35 -2.99
N GLY A 371 -15.82 3.63 -3.71
CA GLY A 371 -16.85 4.56 -3.30
C GLY A 371 -17.66 4.01 -2.13
N GLY A 372 -18.53 4.82 -1.55
CA GLY A 372 -19.40 4.35 -0.46
C GLY A 372 -20.40 5.40 -0.01
N HIS A 373 -21.38 4.91 0.73
CA HIS A 373 -22.45 5.71 1.32
C HIS A 373 -22.61 5.31 2.78
N HIS A 374 -22.83 6.27 3.63
CA HIS A 374 -23.10 6.04 5.04
C HIS A 374 -24.39 6.75 5.43
N PHE A 375 -25.27 6.02 6.07
CA PHE A 375 -26.50 6.53 6.65
C PHE A 375 -26.36 6.44 8.16
N LEU A 376 -26.21 7.61 8.78
CA LEU A 376 -25.92 7.71 10.22
C LEU A 376 -27.10 8.26 10.97
N LYS A 377 -27.29 7.74 12.18
CA LYS A 377 -28.28 8.20 13.13
C LYS A 377 -27.72 8.13 14.54
N ALA A 378 -27.84 9.20 15.30
CA ALA A 378 -27.39 9.24 16.68
C ALA A 378 -28.39 9.96 17.58
N GLY A 379 -28.56 9.45 18.80
CA GLY A 379 -29.36 10.04 19.85
C GLY A 379 -28.52 10.78 20.87
N LEU A 380 -28.92 11.99 21.22
CA LEU A 380 -28.35 12.80 22.29
C LEU A 380 -29.31 12.86 23.49
N ASP A 381 -28.81 12.74 24.71
CA ASP A 381 -29.56 13.03 25.91
C ASP A 381 -29.70 14.54 26.14
N ALA A 382 -30.43 14.93 27.23
CA ALA A 382 -30.64 16.34 27.57
C ALA A 382 -29.34 17.10 27.90
N SER A 383 -28.24 16.40 28.20
CA SER A 383 -26.92 17.00 28.46
C SER A 383 -26.07 17.12 27.18
N GLY A 384 -26.57 16.63 26.07
CA GLY A 384 -25.86 16.57 24.78
C GLY A 384 -24.84 15.42 24.67
N LYS A 385 -24.95 14.39 25.53
CA LYS A 385 -24.13 13.17 25.43
C LYS A 385 -24.74 12.20 24.43
N ILE A 386 -23.90 11.52 23.64
CA ILE A 386 -24.33 10.49 22.70
C ILE A 386 -24.76 9.25 23.50
N VAL A 387 -26.02 8.84 23.36
CA VAL A 387 -26.61 7.65 24.03
C VAL A 387 -26.88 6.51 23.07
N ALA A 388 -26.99 6.79 21.79
CA ALA A 388 -27.19 5.80 20.74
C ALA A 388 -26.48 6.20 19.44
N TRP A 389 -25.99 5.20 18.71
CA TRP A 389 -25.35 5.38 17.42
C TRP A 389 -25.72 4.25 16.47
N GLN A 390 -26.10 4.60 15.26
CA GLN A 390 -26.30 3.66 14.16
C GLN A 390 -25.55 4.15 12.92
N ASN A 391 -24.93 3.23 12.20
CA ASN A 391 -24.31 3.50 10.90
C ASN A 391 -24.61 2.31 9.97
N HIS A 392 -25.35 2.57 8.90
CA HIS A 392 -25.51 1.63 7.80
C HIS A 392 -24.62 2.07 6.64
N ALA A 393 -23.50 1.38 6.44
CA ALA A 393 -22.60 1.63 5.32
C ALA A 393 -22.98 0.77 4.12
N VAL A 394 -23.12 1.39 2.97
CA VAL A 394 -23.25 0.74 1.68
C VAL A 394 -21.98 0.95 0.89
N THR A 395 -21.28 -0.12 0.57
CA THR A 395 -20.01 -0.08 -0.17
C THR A 395 -20.05 -1.04 -1.36
N TYR A 396 -18.96 -1.08 -2.12
CA TYR A 396 -18.85 -1.88 -3.33
C TYR A 396 -17.87 -3.03 -3.13
N GLY A 397 -18.12 -4.13 -3.84
CA GLY A 397 -17.28 -5.31 -3.74
C GLY A 397 -17.32 -6.19 -4.98
N THR A 398 -16.48 -7.21 -4.98
CA THR A 398 -16.40 -8.23 -6.02
C THR A 398 -16.59 -9.61 -5.42
N MET A 399 -17.04 -10.57 -6.23
CA MET A 399 -17.07 -11.97 -5.84
C MET A 399 -15.64 -12.49 -5.69
N ALA A 400 -15.28 -12.95 -4.51
CA ALA A 400 -13.97 -13.49 -4.20
C ALA A 400 -14.06 -14.75 -3.35
N ALA A 401 -13.02 -15.58 -3.38
CA ALA A 401 -12.94 -16.75 -2.51
C ALA A 401 -12.83 -16.32 -1.04
N GLY A 402 -13.81 -16.72 -0.23
CA GLY A 402 -13.78 -16.52 1.22
C GLY A 402 -12.82 -17.47 1.92
N ARG A 403 -12.51 -17.20 3.20
CA ARG A 403 -11.61 -18.03 4.03
C ARG A 403 -12.05 -19.50 4.16
N GLY A 404 -13.32 -19.81 3.86
CA GLY A 404 -13.87 -21.17 3.86
C GLY A 404 -13.94 -21.84 2.49
N GLY A 405 -13.32 -21.26 1.43
CA GLY A 405 -13.25 -21.82 0.08
C GLY A 405 -14.48 -21.56 -0.80
N GLY A 406 -15.57 -20.99 -0.27
CA GLY A 406 -16.74 -20.57 -1.06
C GLY A 406 -16.55 -19.18 -1.65
N MET A 407 -17.18 -18.92 -2.81
CA MET A 407 -17.26 -17.57 -3.39
C MET A 407 -18.25 -16.72 -2.59
N SER A 408 -17.85 -15.53 -2.18
CA SER A 408 -18.73 -14.57 -1.50
C SER A 408 -18.38 -13.15 -1.93
N LEU A 409 -19.35 -12.26 -1.82
CA LEU A 409 -19.18 -10.85 -2.14
C LEU A 409 -18.34 -10.20 -1.03
N GLN A 410 -17.14 -9.74 -1.41
CA GLN A 410 -16.18 -9.12 -0.51
C GLN A 410 -16.08 -7.62 -0.79
N ALA A 411 -16.13 -6.79 0.25
CA ALA A 411 -15.92 -5.36 0.11
C ALA A 411 -14.52 -5.06 -0.42
N GLY A 412 -14.41 -4.08 -1.29
CA GLY A 412 -13.13 -3.57 -1.80
C GLY A 412 -12.25 -3.06 -0.67
N SER A 413 -10.94 -3.10 -0.87
CA SER A 413 -9.96 -2.68 0.13
C SER A 413 -10.21 -1.24 0.61
N GLY A 414 -10.41 -1.06 1.90
CA GLY A 414 -10.78 0.22 2.52
C GLY A 414 -12.27 0.57 2.46
N GLY A 415 -13.14 -0.31 1.93
CA GLY A 415 -14.60 -0.15 1.95
C GLY A 415 -15.29 -0.91 3.10
N ALA A 416 -14.62 -1.87 3.73
CA ALA A 416 -15.20 -2.63 4.83
C ALA A 416 -15.24 -1.82 6.13
N LEU A 417 -16.37 -1.87 6.84
CA LEU A 417 -16.47 -1.37 8.20
C LEU A 417 -15.67 -2.26 9.15
N GLY A 418 -14.86 -1.64 10.01
CA GLY A 418 -14.28 -2.29 11.18
C GLY A 418 -15.24 -2.26 12.36
N ALA A 419 -15.22 -3.29 13.19
CA ALA A 419 -16.06 -3.35 14.40
C ALA A 419 -15.69 -2.27 15.44
N GLY A 420 -14.42 -1.83 15.47
CA GLY A 420 -13.88 -0.82 16.38
C GLY A 420 -13.87 0.58 15.77
N GLN A 421 -15.00 1.14 15.36
CA GLN A 421 -15.06 2.49 14.82
C GLN A 421 -15.48 3.52 15.86
N PHE A 422 -14.71 4.64 15.92
CA PHE A 422 -15.09 5.79 16.74
C PHE A 422 -16.55 6.23 16.49
N PRO A 423 -17.37 6.52 17.52
CA PRO A 423 -17.05 6.61 18.95
C PRO A 423 -17.44 5.36 19.78
N ASP A 424 -17.11 4.18 19.31
CA ASP A 424 -17.57 2.88 19.78
C ASP A 424 -17.39 2.61 21.29
N ALA A 425 -16.25 2.98 21.85
CA ALA A 425 -15.93 2.67 23.26
C ALA A 425 -16.67 3.56 24.29
N VAL A 426 -17.35 4.61 23.82
CA VAL A 426 -18.01 5.59 24.71
C VAL A 426 -19.51 5.69 24.49
N VAL A 427 -20.06 4.97 23.53
CA VAL A 427 -21.50 4.95 23.24
C VAL A 427 -22.08 3.57 23.61
N PRO A 428 -22.99 3.50 24.62
CA PRO A 428 -23.44 2.22 25.16
C PRO A 428 -24.40 1.46 24.24
N ASN A 429 -25.06 2.14 23.30
CA ASN A 429 -26.01 1.53 22.37
C ASN A 429 -25.52 1.79 20.94
N PHE A 430 -24.77 0.84 20.40
CA PHE A 430 -23.98 1.02 19.19
C PHE A 430 -24.26 -0.06 18.14
N HIS A 431 -24.72 0.34 16.96
CA HIS A 431 -25.04 -0.62 15.89
C HIS A 431 -24.40 -0.22 14.56
N LEU A 432 -23.51 -1.06 14.06
CA LEU A 432 -22.90 -0.94 12.74
C LEU A 432 -23.46 -2.03 11.81
N MET A 433 -23.93 -1.63 10.65
CA MET A 433 -24.38 -2.51 9.57
C MET A 433 -23.63 -2.20 8.28
N GLN A 434 -23.43 -3.22 7.47
CA GLN A 434 -22.83 -3.05 6.14
C GLN A 434 -23.59 -3.82 5.08
N THR A 435 -23.84 -3.17 3.95
CA THR A 435 -24.28 -3.80 2.70
C THR A 435 -23.19 -3.64 1.66
N VAL A 436 -22.79 -4.74 1.02
CA VAL A 436 -21.84 -4.72 -0.09
C VAL A 436 -22.63 -4.89 -1.39
N MET A 437 -22.53 -3.92 -2.29
CA MET A 437 -23.08 -3.99 -3.64
C MET A 437 -22.03 -4.55 -4.59
N GLU A 438 -22.41 -5.49 -5.42
CA GLU A 438 -21.55 -6.04 -6.45
C GLU A 438 -21.24 -4.98 -7.52
N CYS A 439 -19.97 -4.85 -7.90
CA CYS A 439 -19.57 -4.07 -9.05
C CYS A 439 -18.37 -4.73 -9.74
N ASN A 440 -18.16 -4.39 -11.01
CA ASN A 440 -17.09 -4.93 -11.85
C ASN A 440 -15.87 -3.99 -11.96
N ILE A 441 -15.77 -3.01 -11.06
CA ILE A 441 -14.67 -2.05 -11.03
C ILE A 441 -13.55 -2.59 -10.15
N PRO A 442 -12.33 -2.74 -10.66
CA PRO A 442 -11.18 -3.12 -9.84
C PRO A 442 -10.96 -2.14 -8.68
N MET A 443 -10.80 -2.67 -7.50
CA MET A 443 -10.60 -1.87 -6.28
C MET A 443 -9.29 -2.24 -5.60
N GLY A 444 -8.61 -1.24 -5.05
CA GLY A 444 -7.34 -1.40 -4.36
C GLY A 444 -7.17 -0.45 -3.19
N PRO A 445 -6.15 -0.69 -2.34
CA PRO A 445 -5.88 0.14 -1.19
C PRO A 445 -5.30 1.49 -1.62
N TRP A 446 -6.03 2.57 -1.40
CA TRP A 446 -5.54 3.93 -1.55
C TRP A 446 -4.97 4.43 -0.21
N ARG A 447 -3.98 5.34 -0.22
CA ARG A 447 -3.34 5.94 0.97
C ARG A 447 -4.31 6.11 2.13
N ALA A 448 -3.98 5.55 3.31
CA ALA A 448 -4.85 5.44 4.49
C ALA A 448 -6.20 4.73 4.17
N PRO A 449 -6.17 3.44 3.72
CA PRO A 449 -7.38 2.72 3.32
C PRO A 449 -8.45 2.77 4.41
N GLY A 450 -9.70 3.03 4.03
CA GLY A 450 -10.81 3.24 4.96
C GLY A 450 -10.76 4.60 5.65
N ASN A 451 -9.70 4.90 6.39
CA ASN A 451 -9.61 6.11 7.21
C ASN A 451 -9.72 7.41 6.41
N CYS A 452 -9.26 7.46 5.16
CA CYS A 452 -9.39 8.65 4.32
C CYS A 452 -10.87 9.00 4.01
N ALA A 453 -11.74 7.98 3.86
CA ALA A 453 -13.17 8.16 3.64
C ALA A 453 -13.95 8.25 4.97
N PHE A 454 -13.68 7.31 5.88
CA PHE A 454 -14.38 7.25 7.17
C PHE A 454 -14.05 8.45 8.06
N GLY A 455 -12.83 9.01 7.96
CA GLY A 455 -12.47 10.25 8.63
C GLY A 455 -13.41 11.40 8.22
N TYR A 456 -13.69 11.56 6.93
CA TYR A 456 -14.66 12.54 6.44
C TYR A 456 -16.07 12.28 7.00
N VAL A 457 -16.55 11.05 6.89
CA VAL A 457 -17.91 10.66 7.33
C VAL A 457 -18.07 10.82 8.83
N LEU A 458 -17.19 10.21 9.62
CA LEU A 458 -17.32 10.15 11.08
C LEU A 458 -17.07 11.51 11.71
N GLN A 459 -16.03 12.23 11.28
CA GLN A 459 -15.72 13.55 11.84
C GLN A 459 -16.76 14.60 11.41
N GLY A 460 -17.29 14.52 10.19
CA GLY A 460 -18.39 15.37 9.74
C GLY A 460 -19.64 15.17 10.58
N PHE A 461 -20.02 13.91 10.83
CA PHE A 461 -21.19 13.62 11.66
C PHE A 461 -21.01 14.00 13.13
N VAL A 462 -19.81 13.85 13.67
CA VAL A 462 -19.49 14.33 15.03
C VAL A 462 -19.61 15.85 15.15
N ASP A 463 -19.25 16.61 14.10
CA ASP A 463 -19.48 18.07 14.06
C ASP A 463 -20.97 18.41 14.10
N GLU A 464 -21.80 17.70 13.32
CA GLU A 464 -23.25 17.89 13.35
C GLU A 464 -23.84 17.60 14.74
N LEU A 465 -23.34 16.55 15.40
CA LEU A 465 -23.73 16.23 16.78
C LEU A 465 -23.30 17.30 17.78
N ALA A 466 -22.11 17.87 17.65
CA ALA A 466 -21.63 18.94 18.48
C ALA A 466 -22.54 20.19 18.36
N VAL A 467 -22.88 20.58 17.12
CA VAL A 467 -23.82 21.67 16.84
C VAL A 467 -25.19 21.36 17.41
N ALA A 468 -25.68 20.13 17.23
CA ALA A 468 -26.96 19.69 17.79
C ALA A 468 -27.00 19.73 19.34
N ALA A 469 -25.87 19.45 20.00
CA ALA A 469 -25.68 19.54 21.45
C ALA A 469 -25.44 20.96 21.94
N GLY A 470 -25.29 21.96 21.06
CA GLY A 470 -24.96 23.34 21.43
C GLY A 470 -23.54 23.50 21.98
N LYS A 471 -22.61 22.61 21.58
CA LYS A 471 -21.23 22.59 22.05
C LYS A 471 -20.25 22.99 20.95
N ASP A 472 -19.10 23.53 21.33
CA ASP A 472 -17.97 23.73 20.45
C ASP A 472 -17.49 22.39 19.89
N PRO A 473 -17.28 22.23 18.55
CA PRO A 473 -16.88 20.96 17.94
C PRO A 473 -15.55 20.39 18.45
N LEU A 474 -14.58 21.25 18.78
CA LEU A 474 -13.32 20.81 19.36
C LEU A 474 -13.52 20.29 20.78
N GLN A 475 -14.23 21.04 21.61
CA GLN A 475 -14.50 20.62 22.98
C GLN A 475 -15.32 19.35 23.04
N PHE A 476 -16.31 19.20 22.15
CA PHE A 476 -17.11 17.98 22.06
C PHE A 476 -16.25 16.73 21.76
N ARG A 477 -15.29 16.84 20.84
CA ARG A 477 -14.33 15.76 20.55
C ARG A 477 -13.39 15.49 21.73
N LEU A 478 -12.90 16.52 22.39
CA LEU A 478 -12.04 16.36 23.55
C LEU A 478 -12.79 15.64 24.69
N ASP A 479 -14.08 15.98 24.92
CA ASP A 479 -14.93 15.31 25.89
C ASP A 479 -15.11 13.81 25.53
N LEU A 480 -15.36 13.50 24.27
CA LEU A 480 -15.46 12.11 23.78
C LEU A 480 -14.16 11.34 24.00
N LEU A 481 -13.01 11.93 23.63
CA LEU A 481 -11.70 11.30 23.78
C LEU A 481 -11.32 11.11 25.25
N ALA A 482 -11.65 12.05 26.12
CA ALA A 482 -11.40 11.94 27.56
C ALA A 482 -12.22 10.80 28.20
N ALA A 483 -13.36 10.43 27.59
CA ALA A 483 -14.19 9.33 28.03
C ALA A 483 -13.70 7.96 27.53
N TYR A 484 -12.76 7.91 26.56
CA TYR A 484 -12.19 6.65 26.08
C TYR A 484 -11.35 5.96 27.16
N PRO A 485 -11.42 4.62 27.23
CA PRO A 485 -10.53 3.84 28.10
C PRO A 485 -9.06 4.17 27.82
N ALA A 486 -8.26 4.29 28.86
CA ALA A 486 -6.82 4.48 28.68
C ALA A 486 -6.23 3.31 27.86
N PRO A 487 -5.31 3.59 26.92
CA PRO A 487 -4.65 2.53 26.16
C PRO A 487 -3.93 1.58 27.12
N PRO A 488 -3.90 0.27 26.83
CA PRO A 488 -3.17 -0.70 27.66
C PRO A 488 -1.70 -0.27 27.80
N ALA A 489 -1.14 -0.49 28.98
CA ALA A 489 0.26 -0.15 29.28
C ALA A 489 1.21 -0.80 28.22
N PRO A 490 2.30 -0.14 27.82
CA PRO A 490 3.28 -0.70 26.90
C PRO A 490 3.77 -2.07 27.40
N GLY A 491 3.56 -3.13 26.60
CA GLY A 491 3.93 -4.51 26.98
C GLY A 491 2.80 -5.39 27.51
N ALA A 492 1.60 -4.87 27.74
CA ALA A 492 0.44 -5.69 28.05
C ALA A 492 0.03 -6.53 26.82
N ALA A 493 -0.05 -7.85 26.98
CA ALA A 493 -0.55 -8.71 25.92
C ALA A 493 -2.02 -8.37 25.62
N PRO A 494 -2.42 -8.25 24.34
CA PRO A 494 -3.80 -7.96 24.00
C PRO A 494 -4.69 -9.15 24.40
N ALA A 495 -5.77 -8.86 25.10
CA ALA A 495 -6.81 -9.82 25.40
C ALA A 495 -7.60 -10.15 24.12
N GLY A 496 -7.60 -11.43 23.71
CA GLY A 496 -8.44 -11.95 22.63
C GLY A 496 -7.72 -12.17 21.29
N GLY A 497 -7.57 -13.45 20.92
CA GLY A 497 -6.88 -13.90 19.72
C GLY A 497 -7.58 -13.55 18.41
N GLY A 498 -6.83 -12.99 17.50
CA GLY A 498 -7.12 -12.79 16.09
C GLY A 498 -5.86 -12.35 15.37
N ARG A 499 -5.14 -13.31 14.77
CA ARG A 499 -4.04 -13.00 13.85
C ARG A 499 -4.64 -12.41 12.57
N GLY A 500 -4.57 -11.12 12.35
CA GLY A 500 -4.90 -10.52 11.07
C GLY A 500 -5.27 -9.03 11.06
N GLY A 501 -5.56 -8.38 12.18
CA GLY A 501 -6.08 -7.01 12.18
C GLY A 501 -5.24 -5.97 12.94
N ARG A 502 -4.14 -6.36 13.56
CA ARG A 502 -3.44 -5.52 14.56
C ARG A 502 -2.59 -4.38 14.03
N SER A 503 -2.21 -4.40 12.76
CA SER A 503 -1.39 -3.30 12.21
C SER A 503 -2.21 -2.07 11.82
N GLU A 504 -3.51 -2.22 11.53
CA GLU A 504 -4.39 -1.11 11.16
C GLU A 504 -4.98 -0.39 12.38
N GLU A 505 -5.29 -1.10 13.46
CA GLU A 505 -5.84 -0.50 14.69
C GLU A 505 -4.87 0.47 15.35
N HIS A 506 -3.58 0.13 15.48
CA HIS A 506 -2.58 1.03 16.04
C HIS A 506 -2.26 2.25 15.15
N THR A 507 -2.37 2.11 13.83
CA THR A 507 -2.21 3.24 12.91
C THR A 507 -3.44 4.14 12.90
N SER A 508 -4.64 3.63 13.12
CA SER A 508 -5.85 4.44 13.19
C SER A 508 -5.92 5.26 14.49
N GLU A 509 -5.49 4.73 15.62
CA GLU A 509 -5.37 5.47 16.87
C GLU A 509 -4.30 6.58 16.79
N LEU A 510 -3.13 6.30 16.26
CA LEU A 510 -2.08 7.30 16.04
C LEU A 510 -2.46 8.31 14.96
N GLN A 511 -3.21 7.92 13.94
CA GLN A 511 -3.70 8.83 12.91
C GLN A 511 -4.86 9.69 13.39
N SER A 512 -5.76 9.17 14.23
CA SER A 512 -6.79 9.99 14.87
C SER A 512 -6.18 11.00 15.83
N GLN A 513 -5.18 10.62 16.63
CA GLN A 513 -4.42 11.52 17.48
C GLN A 513 -3.60 12.54 16.67
N SER A 514 -2.99 12.13 15.54
CA SER A 514 -2.25 13.03 14.68
C SER A 514 -3.17 13.99 13.91
N THR A 515 -4.38 13.56 13.54
CA THR A 515 -5.38 14.41 12.88
C THR A 515 -5.90 15.46 13.85
N ILE A 516 -6.09 15.11 15.11
CA ILE A 516 -6.46 16.07 16.18
C ILE A 516 -5.29 17.01 16.49
N SER A 517 -4.05 16.52 16.56
CA SER A 517 -2.85 17.34 16.72
C SER A 517 -2.65 18.29 15.54
N TYR A 518 -2.96 17.87 14.31
CA TYR A 518 -2.87 18.72 13.12
C TYR A 518 -3.97 19.79 13.11
N ALA A 519 -5.19 19.46 13.50
CA ALA A 519 -6.28 20.43 13.66
C ALA A 519 -5.97 21.47 14.73
N VAL A 520 -5.37 21.07 15.86
CA VAL A 520 -4.91 21.99 16.93
C VAL A 520 -3.73 22.86 16.47
N PHE A 521 -2.85 22.35 15.60
CA PHE A 521 -1.72 23.12 15.07
C PHE A 521 -2.14 24.15 14.01
N CYS A 522 -3.19 23.87 13.24
CA CYS A 522 -3.73 24.81 12.25
C CYS A 522 -4.62 25.91 12.87
N LEU A 523 -5.02 25.76 14.14
CA LEU A 523 -5.82 26.75 14.87
C LEU A 523 -4.97 27.67 15.80
N LYS A 524 -3.66 27.49 15.84
CA LYS A 524 -2.69 28.40 16.47
C LYS A 524 -1.98 29.25 15.42
#